data_0da46925e8fe09c0893161e9f63701b3
#
_entry.id   0da46925e8fe09c0893161e9f63701b3
#
_cell.length_a   1.000
_cell.length_b   1.000
_cell.length_c   1.000
_cell.angle_alpha   90.00
_cell.angle_beta   90.00
_cell.angle_gamma   90.00
#
_symmetry.space_group_name_H-M   'P 1'
#
loop_
_entity.id
_entity.type
_entity.pdbx_description
1 polymer ?
#
loop_
_entity_poly.entity_id
_entity_poly.type
_entity_poly.pdbx_seq_one_letter_code
_entity_poly.pdbx_strand_id
1 'polypeptide(L)'
;MKKLLITDLDDTLYDWLGYFIPSFYGMVDEIASITKINKDVLLKEFKSIHQSYGSVEYPFATLELPSILNKYNGKSKEDIKEILGEAFHKFNSIRKRKLKLYDGVEDTLKQLFENGITIIGYTESAQENGFYRLKKLGIAQYFKNIYTSESKYISDIPLDKKIITVKTKKPDKDILITICKQEKCSISETVYIGDSLTKDVYMAKMANITSIWANYPKDNNNYYNLLVDITSWSEEDFKKEKELKEQYISAGIKPDYTISKFSQVLPIVLQDK
;
A
#
# COMPACT_ATOMS: atom_id res chain seq x y z
N MET A 1 -14.81 -17.02 -19.15
CA MET A 1 -13.68 -17.04 -18.20
C MET A 1 -12.88 -15.76 -18.35
N LYS A 2 -12.50 -15.10 -17.26
CA LYS A 2 -11.57 -13.95 -17.28
C LYS A 2 -10.14 -14.45 -17.51
N LYS A 3 -9.26 -13.58 -18.03
CA LYS A 3 -7.86 -13.93 -18.34
C LYS A 3 -6.84 -13.10 -17.55
N LEU A 4 -7.27 -11.93 -17.05
CA LEU A 4 -6.42 -10.98 -16.35
C LEU A 4 -7.08 -10.52 -15.05
N LEU A 5 -6.38 -10.70 -13.93
CA LEU A 5 -6.69 -10.09 -12.64
C LEU A 5 -5.67 -8.98 -12.37
N ILE A 6 -6.16 -7.76 -12.19
CA ILE A 6 -5.37 -6.65 -11.66
C ILE A 6 -5.81 -6.46 -10.21
N THR A 7 -4.88 -6.48 -9.28
CA THR A 7 -5.18 -6.32 -7.85
C THR A 7 -4.40 -5.17 -7.24
N ASP A 8 -5.08 -4.39 -6.41
CA ASP A 8 -4.40 -3.58 -5.42
C ASP A 8 -3.68 -4.48 -4.41
N LEU A 9 -2.78 -3.94 -3.60
CA LEU A 9 -1.96 -4.71 -2.66
C LEU A 9 -2.31 -4.42 -1.20
N ASP A 10 -2.11 -3.18 -0.76
CA ASP A 10 -2.30 -2.74 0.62
C ASP A 10 -3.79 -2.77 0.99
N ASP A 11 -4.13 -3.32 2.15
CA ASP A 11 -5.52 -3.49 2.62
C ASP A 11 -6.45 -4.30 1.68
N THR A 12 -5.87 -4.89 0.62
CA THR A 12 -6.53 -5.81 -0.32
C THR A 12 -5.99 -7.23 -0.21
N LEU A 13 -4.67 -7.42 -0.14
CA LEU A 13 -4.03 -8.72 0.01
C LEU A 13 -3.55 -8.99 1.44
N TYR A 14 -3.23 -7.96 2.18
CA TYR A 14 -2.75 -7.98 3.56
C TYR A 14 -3.17 -6.70 4.30
N ASP A 15 -3.29 -6.79 5.62
CA ASP A 15 -3.65 -5.66 6.49
C ASP A 15 -2.45 -4.71 6.67
N TRP A 16 -2.33 -3.73 5.73
CA TRP A 16 -1.25 -2.74 5.78
C TRP A 16 -1.35 -1.88 7.03
N LEU A 17 -2.55 -1.37 7.32
CA LEU A 17 -2.80 -0.49 8.45
C LEU A 17 -2.52 -1.21 9.79
N GLY A 18 -2.95 -2.47 9.88
CA GLY A 18 -2.80 -3.29 11.08
C GLY A 18 -1.37 -3.69 11.41
N TYR A 19 -0.46 -3.71 10.44
CA TYR A 19 0.96 -3.91 10.75
C TYR A 19 1.74 -2.60 10.85
N PHE A 20 1.45 -1.61 9.98
CA PHE A 20 2.25 -0.39 9.89
C PHE A 20 2.11 0.48 11.16
N ILE A 21 0.88 0.77 11.57
CA ILE A 21 0.62 1.67 12.71
C ILE A 21 1.26 1.15 14.00
N PRO A 22 1.04 -0.10 14.45
CA PRO A 22 1.71 -0.56 15.67
C PRO A 22 3.23 -0.64 15.53
N SER A 23 3.76 -0.90 14.32
CA SER A 23 5.22 -0.90 14.11
C SER A 23 5.81 0.49 14.24
N PHE A 24 5.17 1.47 13.61
CA PHE A 24 5.60 2.86 13.65
C PHE A 24 5.52 3.45 15.05
N TYR A 25 4.38 3.33 15.72
CA TYR A 25 4.19 3.86 17.07
C TYR A 25 5.09 3.15 18.10
N GLY A 26 5.30 1.84 17.95
CA GLY A 26 6.26 1.11 18.78
C GLY A 26 7.71 1.61 18.60
N MET A 27 8.09 1.98 17.37
CA MET A 27 9.39 2.62 17.11
C MET A 27 9.45 4.01 17.75
N VAL A 28 8.42 4.83 17.60
CA VAL A 28 8.38 6.19 18.18
C VAL A 28 8.45 6.14 19.71
N ASP A 29 7.73 5.21 20.35
CA ASP A 29 7.80 4.99 21.81
C ASP A 29 9.23 4.65 22.26
N GLU A 30 9.93 3.81 21.49
CA GLU A 30 11.31 3.45 21.77
C GLU A 30 12.28 4.62 21.56
N ILE A 31 12.09 5.40 20.48
CA ILE A 31 12.87 6.65 20.25
C ILE A 31 12.68 7.61 21.43
N ALA A 32 11.43 7.83 21.87
CA ALA A 32 11.13 8.70 23.01
C ALA A 32 11.80 8.19 24.29
N SER A 33 11.81 6.87 24.50
CA SER A 33 12.46 6.23 25.65
C SER A 33 13.99 6.44 25.64
N ILE A 34 14.64 6.20 24.49
CA ILE A 34 16.12 6.36 24.34
C ILE A 34 16.49 7.82 24.46
N THR A 35 15.78 8.69 23.76
CA THR A 35 16.18 10.09 23.62
C THR A 35 15.64 11.00 24.71
N LYS A 36 14.64 10.59 25.47
CA LYS A 36 13.87 11.42 26.41
C LYS A 36 13.20 12.64 25.74
N ILE A 37 13.03 12.61 24.43
CA ILE A 37 12.25 13.61 23.69
C ILE A 37 10.76 13.27 23.83
N ASN A 38 9.93 14.29 24.01
CA ASN A 38 8.49 14.09 24.10
C ASN A 38 7.93 13.45 22.82
N LYS A 39 7.08 12.44 22.96
CA LYS A 39 6.47 11.70 21.85
C LYS A 39 5.69 12.61 20.90
N ASP A 40 4.96 13.59 21.43
CA ASP A 40 4.15 14.50 20.59
C ASP A 40 5.02 15.40 19.71
N VAL A 41 6.23 15.75 20.19
CA VAL A 41 7.23 16.47 19.37
C VAL A 41 7.68 15.59 18.23
N LEU A 42 8.05 14.33 18.51
CA LEU A 42 8.48 13.38 17.49
C LEU A 42 7.38 13.16 16.43
N LEU A 43 6.13 12.95 16.85
CA LEU A 43 5.02 12.72 15.92
C LEU A 43 4.76 13.92 15.00
N LYS A 44 4.83 15.15 15.52
CA LYS A 44 4.71 16.38 14.72
C LYS A 44 5.85 16.51 13.69
N GLU A 45 7.07 16.21 14.10
CA GLU A 45 8.23 16.24 13.20
C GLU A 45 8.13 15.14 12.13
N PHE A 46 7.74 13.92 12.50
CA PHE A 46 7.45 12.86 11.53
C PHE A 46 6.41 13.28 10.51
N LYS A 47 5.29 13.87 10.95
CA LYS A 47 4.25 14.37 10.05
C LYS A 47 4.82 15.35 9.03
N SER A 48 5.62 16.32 9.47
CA SER A 48 6.25 17.31 8.59
C SER A 48 7.15 16.65 7.54
N ILE A 49 7.98 15.67 7.95
CA ILE A 49 8.85 14.94 7.04
C ILE A 49 8.03 14.08 6.08
N HIS A 50 7.04 13.35 6.57
CA HIS A 50 6.15 12.54 5.72
C HIS A 50 5.45 13.39 4.67
N GLN A 51 5.01 14.61 5.01
CA GLN A 51 4.41 15.54 4.06
C GLN A 51 5.42 16.03 3.02
N SER A 52 6.65 16.33 3.41
CA SER A 52 7.69 16.78 2.45
C SER A 52 8.08 15.70 1.44
N TYR A 53 8.10 14.43 1.85
CA TYR A 53 8.38 13.29 0.98
C TYR A 53 7.13 12.67 0.36
N GLY A 54 5.93 13.02 0.83
CA GLY A 54 4.64 12.49 0.36
C GLY A 54 4.48 10.98 0.64
N SER A 55 5.12 10.48 1.71
CA SER A 55 5.03 9.07 2.13
C SER A 55 5.25 8.92 3.62
N VAL A 56 4.38 8.17 4.30
CA VAL A 56 4.55 7.77 5.70
C VAL A 56 5.58 6.63 5.86
N GLU A 57 5.99 6.01 4.77
CA GLU A 57 6.96 4.93 4.74
C GLU A 57 8.35 5.39 4.28
N TYR A 58 8.66 6.69 4.40
CA TYR A 58 9.99 7.20 4.09
C TYR A 58 11.03 6.65 5.08
N PRO A 59 12.01 5.84 4.64
CA PRO A 59 12.83 5.04 5.53
C PRO A 59 13.85 5.85 6.33
N PHE A 60 14.17 7.07 5.88
CA PHE A 60 15.16 7.94 6.53
C PHE A 60 14.55 8.97 7.47
N ALA A 61 13.21 9.00 7.62
CA ALA A 61 12.50 10.02 8.39
C ALA A 61 13.07 10.20 9.80
N THR A 62 13.36 9.12 10.51
CA THR A 62 13.93 9.19 11.88
C THR A 62 15.26 9.93 11.94
N LEU A 63 16.10 9.80 10.91
CA LEU A 63 17.42 10.43 10.84
C LEU A 63 17.38 11.89 10.37
N GLU A 64 16.21 12.41 10.09
CA GLU A 64 15.95 13.77 9.63
C GLU A 64 15.09 14.58 10.61
N LEU A 65 14.66 13.98 11.73
CA LEU A 65 13.89 14.68 12.76
C LEU A 65 14.74 15.79 13.39
N PRO A 66 14.27 17.06 13.38
CA PRO A 66 15.03 18.19 13.95
C PRO A 66 15.45 17.98 15.40
N SER A 67 14.58 17.43 16.24
CA SER A 67 14.89 17.14 17.65
C SER A 67 16.01 16.08 17.81
N ILE A 68 16.08 15.09 16.92
CA ILE A 68 17.12 14.08 16.89
C ILE A 68 18.46 14.70 16.44
N LEU A 69 18.45 15.46 15.35
CA LEU A 69 19.63 16.14 14.83
C LEU A 69 20.21 17.13 15.85
N ASN A 70 19.36 17.91 16.54
CA ASN A 70 19.79 18.80 17.59
C ASN A 70 20.39 18.06 18.79
N LYS A 71 19.73 16.97 19.23
CA LYS A 71 20.20 16.19 20.38
C LYS A 71 21.56 15.53 20.13
N TYR A 72 21.79 15.07 18.93
CA TYR A 72 22.99 14.35 18.51
C TYR A 72 23.88 15.20 17.58
N ASN A 73 23.84 16.52 17.77
CA ASN A 73 24.66 17.45 17.00
C ASN A 73 26.15 17.01 16.96
N GLY A 74 26.73 16.99 15.77
CA GLY A 74 28.11 16.56 15.53
C GLY A 74 28.29 15.03 15.35
N LYS A 75 27.25 14.22 15.51
CA LYS A 75 27.30 12.78 15.17
C LYS A 75 26.94 12.54 13.70
N SER A 76 27.53 11.52 13.11
CA SER A 76 27.16 11.05 11.76
C SER A 76 25.74 10.41 11.76
N LYS A 77 25.15 10.27 10.57
CA LYS A 77 23.87 9.52 10.44
C LYS A 77 24.01 8.06 10.85
N GLU A 78 25.17 7.47 10.62
CA GLU A 78 25.53 6.11 11.01
C GLU A 78 25.56 5.96 12.53
N ASP A 79 26.21 6.89 13.25
CA ASP A 79 26.22 6.90 14.72
C ASP A 79 24.81 7.04 15.30
N ILE A 80 24.00 7.93 14.74
CA ILE A 80 22.60 8.12 15.17
C ILE A 80 21.78 6.84 14.92
N LYS A 81 21.99 6.19 13.77
CA LYS A 81 21.34 4.92 13.44
C LYS A 81 21.71 3.81 14.41
N GLU A 82 22.97 3.76 14.85
CA GLU A 82 23.42 2.79 15.86
C GLU A 82 22.77 3.08 17.22
N ILE A 83 22.78 4.34 17.67
CA ILE A 83 22.14 4.76 18.94
C ILE A 83 20.65 4.40 18.96
N LEU A 84 19.96 4.57 17.83
CA LEU A 84 18.51 4.28 17.71
C LEU A 84 18.24 2.86 17.22
N GLY A 85 19.23 1.98 17.22
CA GLY A 85 19.13 0.61 16.70
C GLY A 85 17.98 -0.20 17.30
N GLU A 86 17.75 -0.09 18.61
CA GLU A 86 16.65 -0.76 19.32
C GLU A 86 15.27 -0.29 18.81
N ALA A 87 15.12 1.00 18.48
CA ALA A 87 13.88 1.52 17.92
C ALA A 87 13.59 0.92 16.53
N PHE A 88 14.61 0.84 15.67
CA PHE A 88 14.48 0.18 14.37
C PHE A 88 14.23 -1.33 14.49
N HIS A 89 14.89 -1.96 15.46
CA HIS A 89 14.63 -3.36 15.77
C HIS A 89 13.19 -3.58 16.23
N LYS A 90 12.65 -2.70 17.06
CA LYS A 90 11.25 -2.73 17.53
C LYS A 90 10.27 -2.66 16.35
N PHE A 91 10.46 -1.69 15.43
CA PHE A 91 9.66 -1.58 14.20
C PHE A 91 9.66 -2.89 13.42
N ASN A 92 10.86 -3.41 13.12
CA ASN A 92 11.02 -4.62 12.32
C ASN A 92 10.45 -5.87 13.00
N SER A 93 10.57 -5.99 14.31
CA SER A 93 10.03 -7.09 15.10
C SER A 93 8.50 -7.11 15.08
N ILE A 94 7.86 -5.94 15.29
CA ILE A 94 6.40 -5.83 15.25
C ILE A 94 5.91 -6.09 13.82
N ARG A 95 6.55 -5.48 12.81
CA ARG A 95 6.22 -5.70 11.40
C ARG A 95 6.28 -7.19 11.04
N LYS A 96 7.37 -7.89 11.38
CA LYS A 96 7.53 -9.32 11.09
C LYS A 96 6.41 -10.17 11.69
N ARG A 97 5.92 -9.82 12.87
CA ARG A 97 4.87 -10.53 13.57
C ARG A 97 3.48 -10.24 13.01
N LYS A 98 3.24 -8.98 12.59
CA LYS A 98 1.90 -8.48 12.22
C LYS A 98 1.63 -8.48 10.72
N LEU A 99 2.65 -8.39 9.86
CA LEU A 99 2.45 -8.47 8.41
C LEU A 99 2.02 -9.88 8.03
N LYS A 100 0.75 -10.02 7.68
CA LYS A 100 0.13 -11.30 7.30
C LYS A 100 -0.85 -11.06 6.16
N LEU A 101 -0.99 -12.08 5.30
CA LEU A 101 -2.05 -12.11 4.30
C LEU A 101 -3.43 -12.16 4.96
N TYR A 102 -4.42 -11.60 4.29
CA TYR A 102 -5.80 -11.94 4.62
C TYR A 102 -6.08 -13.41 4.31
N ASP A 103 -7.07 -13.97 5.03
CA ASP A 103 -7.43 -15.38 4.89
C ASP A 103 -7.81 -15.74 3.45
N GLY A 104 -7.20 -16.82 2.96
CA GLY A 104 -7.45 -17.36 1.63
C GLY A 104 -6.76 -16.64 0.47
N VAL A 105 -5.96 -15.59 0.71
CA VAL A 105 -5.26 -14.86 -0.36
C VAL A 105 -4.28 -15.76 -1.10
N GLU A 106 -3.38 -16.44 -0.37
CA GLU A 106 -2.35 -17.28 -1.00
C GLU A 106 -2.96 -18.41 -1.84
N ASP A 107 -3.90 -19.15 -1.26
CA ASP A 107 -4.57 -20.26 -1.95
C ASP A 107 -5.34 -19.77 -3.18
N THR A 108 -5.98 -18.61 -3.10
CA THR A 108 -6.71 -18.02 -4.22
C THR A 108 -5.77 -17.61 -5.35
N LEU A 109 -4.68 -16.88 -5.03
CA LEU A 109 -3.68 -16.47 -6.03
C LEU A 109 -3.04 -17.70 -6.69
N LYS A 110 -2.72 -18.72 -5.91
CA LYS A 110 -2.20 -19.98 -6.42
C LYS A 110 -3.16 -20.65 -7.41
N GLN A 111 -4.43 -20.82 -7.02
CA GLN A 111 -5.44 -21.43 -7.89
C GLN A 111 -5.65 -20.62 -9.17
N LEU A 112 -5.73 -19.29 -9.10
CA LEU A 112 -5.83 -18.44 -10.29
C LEU A 112 -4.62 -18.61 -11.20
N PHE A 113 -3.41 -18.63 -10.64
CA PHE A 113 -2.17 -18.82 -11.38
C PHE A 113 -2.13 -20.20 -12.07
N GLU A 114 -2.49 -21.27 -11.37
CA GLU A 114 -2.55 -22.64 -11.90
C GLU A 114 -3.62 -22.80 -13.00
N ASN A 115 -4.67 -21.98 -12.97
CA ASN A 115 -5.70 -21.91 -14.03
C ASN A 115 -5.31 -20.96 -15.19
N GLY A 116 -4.07 -20.48 -15.25
CA GLY A 116 -3.57 -19.68 -16.36
C GLY A 116 -4.03 -18.21 -16.34
N ILE A 117 -4.57 -17.71 -15.22
CA ILE A 117 -4.93 -16.31 -15.07
C ILE A 117 -3.66 -15.48 -14.87
N THR A 118 -3.47 -14.46 -15.72
CA THR A 118 -2.40 -13.48 -15.51
C THR A 118 -2.75 -12.59 -14.32
N ILE A 119 -1.83 -12.48 -13.36
CA ILE A 119 -2.03 -11.64 -12.15
C ILE A 119 -1.04 -10.48 -12.19
N ILE A 120 -1.58 -9.27 -12.08
CA ILE A 120 -0.83 -8.01 -12.05
C ILE A 120 -1.13 -7.28 -10.74
N GLY A 121 -0.09 -6.81 -10.05
CA GLY A 121 -0.25 -5.91 -8.91
C GLY A 121 -0.25 -4.45 -9.37
N TYR A 122 -1.11 -3.61 -8.79
CA TYR A 122 -1.08 -2.16 -8.98
C TYR A 122 -1.28 -1.44 -7.64
N THR A 123 -0.24 -0.76 -7.16
CA THR A 123 -0.22 -0.10 -5.84
C THR A 123 0.35 1.31 -5.93
N GLU A 124 -0.10 2.19 -5.02
CA GLU A 124 0.52 3.50 -4.80
C GLU A 124 1.77 3.44 -3.90
N SER A 125 2.06 2.28 -3.31
CA SER A 125 3.30 2.07 -2.57
C SER A 125 4.52 2.19 -3.47
N ALA A 126 5.60 2.74 -2.93
CA ALA A 126 6.89 2.73 -3.61
C ALA A 126 7.38 1.28 -3.82
N GLN A 127 8.16 1.10 -4.87
CA GLN A 127 8.68 -0.21 -5.30
C GLN A 127 9.35 -1.01 -4.16
N GLU A 128 10.13 -0.33 -3.33
CA GLU A 128 10.88 -0.96 -2.22
C GLU A 128 9.94 -1.53 -1.16
N ASN A 129 8.77 -0.92 -0.99
CA ASN A 129 7.80 -1.31 0.03
C ASN A 129 6.83 -2.37 -0.50
N GLY A 130 6.14 -2.10 -1.62
CA GLY A 130 5.14 -3.00 -2.18
C GLY A 130 5.70 -4.38 -2.54
N PHE A 131 6.77 -4.42 -3.35
CA PHE A 131 7.36 -5.68 -3.78
C PHE A 131 8.05 -6.45 -2.64
N TYR A 132 8.70 -5.72 -1.71
CA TYR A 132 9.29 -6.34 -0.52
C TYR A 132 8.25 -7.10 0.28
N ARG A 133 7.05 -6.51 0.48
CA ARG A 133 5.95 -7.17 1.21
C ARG A 133 5.50 -8.44 0.52
N LEU A 134 5.30 -8.42 -0.80
CA LEU A 134 4.92 -9.62 -1.55
C LEU A 134 5.97 -10.74 -1.44
N LYS A 135 7.27 -10.40 -1.47
CA LYS A 135 8.35 -11.36 -1.23
C LYS A 135 8.32 -11.94 0.18
N LYS A 136 8.13 -11.09 1.19
CA LYS A 136 8.08 -11.54 2.60
C LYS A 136 6.86 -12.40 2.91
N LEU A 137 5.76 -12.14 2.21
CA LEU A 137 4.52 -12.90 2.34
C LEU A 137 4.52 -14.18 1.47
N GLY A 138 5.57 -14.42 0.68
CA GLY A 138 5.69 -15.63 -0.11
C GLY A 138 4.79 -15.70 -1.34
N ILE A 139 4.22 -14.58 -1.82
CA ILE A 139 3.27 -14.56 -2.94
C ILE A 139 3.77 -13.87 -4.22
N ALA A 140 4.99 -13.31 -4.21
CA ALA A 140 5.55 -12.58 -5.35
C ALA A 140 5.66 -13.43 -6.64
N GLN A 141 5.77 -14.76 -6.53
CA GLN A 141 5.86 -15.69 -7.66
C GLN A 141 4.59 -15.73 -8.51
N TYR A 142 3.42 -15.45 -7.91
CA TYR A 142 2.14 -15.48 -8.64
C TYR A 142 1.94 -14.28 -9.55
N PHE A 143 2.68 -13.19 -9.32
CA PHE A 143 2.57 -11.97 -10.10
C PHE A 143 3.48 -12.01 -11.33
N LYS A 144 2.93 -11.65 -12.50
CA LYS A 144 3.70 -11.43 -13.71
C LYS A 144 4.46 -10.12 -13.63
N ASN A 145 3.76 -9.01 -13.34
CA ASN A 145 4.32 -7.68 -13.15
C ASN A 145 3.63 -6.98 -11.97
N ILE A 146 4.30 -5.95 -11.43
CA ILE A 146 3.80 -5.12 -10.35
C ILE A 146 4.05 -3.66 -10.71
N TYR A 147 2.97 -2.90 -10.84
CA TYR A 147 2.99 -1.47 -11.08
C TYR A 147 3.03 -0.75 -9.74
N THR A 148 4.07 0.07 -9.53
CA THR A 148 4.34 0.76 -8.26
C THR A 148 4.55 2.23 -8.50
N SER A 149 4.37 3.07 -7.48
CA SER A 149 4.80 4.46 -7.55
C SER A 149 6.32 4.56 -7.62
N GLU A 150 6.81 5.60 -8.33
CA GLU A 150 8.22 5.94 -8.34
C GLU A 150 8.70 6.32 -6.94
N SER A 151 9.87 5.82 -6.56
CA SER A 151 10.49 6.20 -5.30
C SER A 151 10.97 7.64 -5.34
N LYS A 152 10.73 8.39 -4.26
CA LYS A 152 11.21 9.77 -4.11
C LYS A 152 12.62 9.85 -3.48
N TYR A 153 13.24 8.72 -3.21
CA TYR A 153 14.58 8.63 -2.64
C TYR A 153 15.41 7.62 -3.42
N ILE A 154 16.72 7.82 -3.41
CA ILE A 154 17.66 6.89 -4.04
C ILE A 154 17.73 5.65 -3.15
N SER A 155 17.45 4.49 -3.73
CA SER A 155 17.62 3.20 -3.09
C SER A 155 18.72 2.42 -3.77
N ASP A 156 19.62 1.86 -2.97
CA ASP A 156 20.67 0.94 -3.46
C ASP A 156 20.12 -0.47 -3.77
N ILE A 157 18.82 -0.69 -3.54
CA ILE A 157 18.17 -1.97 -3.81
C ILE A 157 17.91 -2.08 -5.32
N PRO A 158 18.51 -3.05 -6.01
CA PRO A 158 18.24 -3.26 -7.43
C PRO A 158 16.75 -3.54 -7.68
N LEU A 159 16.21 -2.89 -8.71
CA LEU A 159 14.85 -3.16 -9.15
C LEU A 159 14.70 -4.61 -9.62
N ASP A 160 13.67 -5.27 -9.13
CA ASP A 160 13.27 -6.55 -9.69
C ASP A 160 12.67 -6.33 -11.09
N LYS A 161 12.99 -7.21 -12.03
CA LYS A 161 12.49 -7.13 -13.42
C LYS A 161 10.97 -7.17 -13.55
N LYS A 162 10.25 -7.57 -12.50
CA LYS A 162 8.78 -7.56 -12.46
C LYS A 162 8.20 -6.19 -12.13
N ILE A 163 9.02 -5.23 -11.69
CA ILE A 163 8.55 -3.92 -11.28
C ILE A 163 8.48 -2.98 -12.46
N ILE A 164 7.34 -2.32 -12.59
CA ILE A 164 7.09 -1.24 -13.55
C ILE A 164 6.68 -0.02 -12.74
N THR A 165 7.48 1.04 -12.80
CA THR A 165 7.18 2.29 -12.12
C THR A 165 6.21 3.15 -12.90
N VAL A 166 5.26 3.75 -12.21
CA VAL A 166 4.27 4.69 -12.76
C VAL A 166 4.30 6.01 -12.01
N LYS A 167 4.06 7.10 -12.73
CA LYS A 167 4.10 8.47 -12.16
C LYS A 167 2.74 8.95 -11.69
N THR A 168 1.69 8.32 -12.17
CA THR A 168 0.31 8.69 -11.84
C THR A 168 -0.14 8.00 -10.55
N LYS A 169 -1.08 8.65 -9.85
CA LYS A 169 -1.75 8.11 -8.67
C LYS A 169 -3.14 7.62 -9.03
N LYS A 170 -3.69 6.73 -8.22
CA LYS A 170 -5.10 6.35 -8.30
C LYS A 170 -6.01 7.53 -7.90
N PRO A 171 -7.16 7.70 -8.57
CA PRO A 171 -7.68 6.88 -9.67
C PRO A 171 -7.10 7.30 -11.03
N ASP A 172 -6.54 6.37 -11.77
CA ASP A 172 -6.10 6.57 -13.16
C ASP A 172 -6.55 5.39 -14.03
N LYS A 173 -7.63 5.58 -14.82
CA LYS A 173 -8.16 4.55 -15.71
C LYS A 173 -7.20 4.17 -16.83
N ASP A 174 -6.35 5.11 -17.27
CA ASP A 174 -5.50 4.90 -18.45
C ASP A 174 -4.35 3.93 -18.15
N ILE A 175 -3.93 3.84 -16.89
CA ILE A 175 -3.01 2.78 -16.44
C ILE A 175 -3.66 1.40 -16.60
N LEU A 176 -4.92 1.22 -16.21
CA LEU A 176 -5.60 -0.06 -16.37
C LEU A 176 -5.74 -0.46 -17.84
N ILE A 177 -6.07 0.50 -18.72
CA ILE A 177 -6.14 0.28 -20.18
C ILE A 177 -4.76 -0.08 -20.72
N THR A 178 -3.71 0.56 -20.22
CA THR A 178 -2.33 0.27 -20.61
C THR A 178 -1.92 -1.14 -20.20
N ILE A 179 -2.25 -1.56 -18.98
CA ILE A 179 -2.01 -2.93 -18.50
C ILE A 179 -2.74 -3.93 -19.39
N CYS A 180 -4.02 -3.72 -19.71
CA CYS A 180 -4.77 -4.61 -20.61
C CYS A 180 -4.08 -4.75 -21.98
N LYS A 181 -3.62 -3.64 -22.57
CA LYS A 181 -2.90 -3.66 -23.86
C LYS A 181 -1.57 -4.42 -23.78
N GLN A 182 -0.78 -4.20 -22.74
CA GLN A 182 0.51 -4.86 -22.54
C GLN A 182 0.34 -6.38 -22.33
N GLU A 183 -0.70 -6.75 -21.60
CA GLU A 183 -1.03 -8.17 -21.34
C GLU A 183 -1.81 -8.82 -22.49
N LYS A 184 -2.15 -8.07 -23.55
CA LYS A 184 -2.95 -8.53 -24.70
C LYS A 184 -4.30 -9.14 -24.29
N CYS A 185 -4.91 -8.58 -23.24
CA CYS A 185 -6.21 -8.98 -22.74
C CYS A 185 -7.24 -7.87 -23.07
N SER A 186 -8.44 -8.25 -23.45
CA SER A 186 -9.54 -7.29 -23.62
C SER A 186 -10.02 -6.78 -22.26
N ILE A 187 -10.66 -5.61 -22.25
CA ILE A 187 -11.30 -5.03 -21.06
C ILE A 187 -12.35 -6.00 -20.48
N SER A 188 -13.13 -6.66 -21.35
CA SER A 188 -14.14 -7.63 -20.93
C SER A 188 -13.58 -8.92 -20.30
N GLU A 189 -12.33 -9.26 -20.60
CA GLU A 189 -11.60 -10.40 -20.00
C GLU A 189 -10.83 -10.03 -18.74
N THR A 190 -10.88 -8.75 -18.34
CA THR A 190 -10.13 -8.21 -17.19
C THR A 190 -11.04 -7.99 -15.99
N VAL A 191 -10.49 -8.23 -14.80
CA VAL A 191 -11.11 -7.90 -13.51
C VAL A 191 -10.13 -7.07 -12.70
N TYR A 192 -10.63 -6.07 -12.00
CA TYR A 192 -9.88 -5.29 -11.02
C TYR A 192 -10.45 -5.48 -9.62
N ILE A 193 -9.57 -5.66 -8.62
CA ILE A 193 -9.95 -5.74 -7.21
C ILE A 193 -9.14 -4.75 -6.37
N GLY A 194 -9.80 -4.04 -5.46
CA GLY A 194 -9.18 -3.18 -4.46
C GLY A 194 -10.14 -2.82 -3.33
N ASP A 195 -9.63 -2.19 -2.29
CA ASP A 195 -10.37 -1.87 -1.07
C ASP A 195 -11.03 -0.47 -1.07
N SER A 196 -10.58 0.42 -1.97
CA SER A 196 -11.06 1.80 -2.04
C SER A 196 -12.17 1.98 -3.08
N LEU A 197 -13.35 2.48 -2.62
CA LEU A 197 -14.44 2.81 -3.54
C LEU A 197 -14.10 4.00 -4.46
N THR A 198 -13.43 5.01 -3.93
CA THR A 198 -13.11 6.26 -4.64
C THR A 198 -11.92 6.13 -5.57
N LYS A 199 -10.99 5.24 -5.27
CA LYS A 199 -9.79 5.01 -6.07
C LYS A 199 -9.96 3.78 -6.97
N ASP A 200 -10.06 2.60 -6.37
CA ASP A 200 -10.02 1.33 -7.08
C ASP A 200 -11.28 1.03 -7.88
N VAL A 201 -12.43 1.06 -7.20
CA VAL A 201 -13.73 0.77 -7.86
C VAL A 201 -14.05 1.84 -8.89
N TYR A 202 -13.88 3.12 -8.53
CA TYR A 202 -14.12 4.24 -9.45
C TYR A 202 -13.27 4.11 -10.71
N MET A 203 -11.96 3.90 -10.55
CA MET A 203 -11.02 3.75 -11.66
C MET A 203 -11.38 2.58 -12.58
N ALA A 204 -11.70 1.41 -12.00
CA ALA A 204 -12.11 0.23 -12.78
C ALA A 204 -13.38 0.48 -13.57
N LYS A 205 -14.39 1.11 -12.98
CA LYS A 205 -15.65 1.47 -13.65
C LYS A 205 -15.41 2.47 -14.78
N MET A 206 -14.56 3.46 -14.58
CA MET A 206 -14.20 4.43 -15.62
C MET A 206 -13.42 3.79 -16.78
N ALA A 207 -12.74 2.67 -16.55
CA ALA A 207 -12.09 1.86 -17.57
C ALA A 207 -13.02 0.80 -18.21
N ASN A 208 -14.28 0.70 -17.78
CA ASN A 208 -15.22 -0.37 -18.14
C ASN A 208 -14.70 -1.79 -17.80
N ILE A 209 -13.86 -1.90 -16.79
CA ILE A 209 -13.33 -3.17 -16.27
C ILE A 209 -14.26 -3.66 -15.15
N THR A 210 -14.50 -4.97 -15.10
CA THR A 210 -15.26 -5.58 -14.00
C THR A 210 -14.57 -5.26 -12.66
N SER A 211 -15.29 -4.60 -11.77
CA SER A 211 -14.80 -4.11 -10.49
C SER A 211 -15.24 -4.98 -9.33
N ILE A 212 -14.29 -5.34 -8.46
CA ILE A 212 -14.55 -6.06 -7.22
C ILE A 212 -14.12 -5.16 -6.05
N TRP A 213 -15.04 -4.86 -5.15
CA TRP A 213 -14.72 -4.16 -3.91
C TRP A 213 -14.39 -5.15 -2.80
N ALA A 214 -13.15 -5.08 -2.30
CA ALA A 214 -12.66 -5.85 -1.16
C ALA A 214 -13.13 -5.19 0.15
N ASN A 215 -14.36 -5.47 0.57
CA ASN A 215 -14.97 -4.92 1.78
C ASN A 215 -14.83 -5.91 2.95
N TYR A 216 -13.60 -6.09 3.41
CA TYR A 216 -13.33 -6.99 4.54
C TYR A 216 -13.72 -6.36 5.88
N PRO A 217 -14.14 -7.18 6.87
CA PRO A 217 -14.27 -6.71 8.25
C PRO A 217 -12.92 -6.18 8.75
N LYS A 218 -12.88 -4.92 9.16
CA LYS A 218 -11.67 -4.29 9.72
C LYS A 218 -11.87 -4.05 11.21
N ASP A 219 -11.05 -4.72 12.04
CA ASP A 219 -11.09 -4.56 13.52
C ASP A 219 -10.40 -3.27 14.01
N ASN A 220 -9.88 -2.44 13.09
CA ASN A 220 -8.87 -1.42 13.41
C ASN A 220 -9.38 0.02 13.33
N ASN A 221 -10.58 0.32 13.81
CA ASN A 221 -11.17 1.67 13.77
C ASN A 221 -10.28 2.78 14.34
N ASN A 222 -9.40 2.48 15.30
CA ASN A 222 -8.50 3.48 15.91
C ASN A 222 -7.22 3.72 15.10
N TYR A 223 -6.76 2.77 14.28
CA TYR A 223 -5.51 2.92 13.54
C TYR A 223 -5.60 3.98 12.44
N TYR A 224 -6.78 4.19 11.87
CA TYR A 224 -6.98 5.26 10.91
C TYR A 224 -6.72 6.64 11.51
N ASN A 225 -7.22 6.91 12.72
CA ASN A 225 -6.97 8.18 13.40
C ASN A 225 -5.47 8.36 13.69
N LEU A 226 -4.79 7.31 14.13
CA LEU A 226 -3.34 7.35 14.36
C LEU A 226 -2.55 7.59 13.06
N LEU A 227 -3.04 7.07 11.92
CA LEU A 227 -2.44 7.36 10.61
C LEU A 227 -2.59 8.84 10.25
N VAL A 228 -3.74 9.46 10.53
CA VAL A 228 -3.99 10.89 10.27
C VAL A 228 -3.03 11.78 11.06
N ASP A 229 -2.67 11.38 12.29
CA ASP A 229 -1.72 12.14 13.13
C ASP A 229 -0.31 12.24 12.52
N ILE A 230 0.07 11.27 11.69
CA ILE A 230 1.39 11.18 11.05
C ILE A 230 1.30 11.24 9.52
N THR A 231 0.16 11.60 8.97
CA THR A 231 -0.12 11.53 7.53
C THR A 231 0.87 12.30 6.69
N SER A 232 1.13 11.78 5.49
CA SER A 232 1.85 12.49 4.43
C SER A 232 0.94 13.43 3.61
N TRP A 233 -0.36 13.41 3.86
CA TRP A 233 -1.32 14.21 3.12
C TRP A 233 -1.29 15.67 3.57
N SER A 234 -1.31 16.55 2.59
CA SER A 234 -1.56 17.99 2.76
C SER A 234 -3.07 18.27 2.89
N GLU A 235 -3.44 19.50 3.24
CA GLU A 235 -4.83 19.94 3.21
C GLU A 235 -5.45 19.82 1.81
N GLU A 236 -4.64 20.03 0.76
CA GLU A 236 -5.05 19.85 -0.63
C GLU A 236 -5.37 18.38 -0.96
N ASP A 237 -4.58 17.44 -0.44
CA ASP A 237 -4.84 16.00 -0.63
C ASP A 237 -6.15 15.58 0.03
N PHE A 238 -6.44 16.05 1.25
CA PHE A 238 -7.72 15.82 1.93
C PHE A 238 -8.91 16.42 1.15
N LYS A 239 -8.73 17.63 0.58
CA LYS A 239 -9.75 18.27 -0.25
C LYS A 239 -10.02 17.46 -1.51
N LYS A 240 -8.98 17.01 -2.21
CA LYS A 240 -9.10 16.15 -3.40
C LYS A 240 -9.81 14.83 -3.09
N GLU A 241 -9.47 14.19 -1.99
CA GLU A 241 -10.14 12.93 -1.58
C GLU A 241 -11.64 13.15 -1.31
N LYS A 242 -11.99 14.26 -0.67
CA LYS A 242 -13.39 14.64 -0.45
C LYS A 242 -14.13 14.86 -1.78
N GLU A 243 -13.52 15.61 -2.71
CA GLU A 243 -14.08 15.85 -4.05
C GLU A 243 -14.28 14.54 -4.84
N LEU A 244 -13.30 13.62 -4.79
CA LEU A 244 -13.42 12.30 -5.40
C LEU A 244 -14.58 11.49 -4.80
N LYS A 245 -14.76 11.55 -3.49
CA LYS A 245 -15.87 10.88 -2.81
C LYS A 245 -17.22 11.45 -3.24
N GLU A 246 -17.33 12.76 -3.35
CA GLU A 246 -18.54 13.43 -3.82
C GLU A 246 -18.84 13.07 -5.30
N GLN A 247 -17.82 13.04 -6.15
CA GLN A 247 -17.95 12.59 -7.56
C GLN A 247 -18.41 11.14 -7.64
N TYR A 248 -17.82 10.24 -6.85
CA TYR A 248 -18.21 8.84 -6.81
C TYR A 248 -19.68 8.66 -6.41
N ILE A 249 -20.12 9.37 -5.37
CA ILE A 249 -21.51 9.32 -4.87
C ILE A 249 -22.48 9.90 -5.92
N SER A 250 -22.17 11.08 -6.46
CA SER A 250 -23.04 11.77 -7.44
C SER A 250 -23.18 11.00 -8.75
N ALA A 251 -22.14 10.28 -9.17
CA ALA A 251 -22.18 9.42 -10.35
C ALA A 251 -23.00 8.12 -10.14
N GLY A 252 -23.44 7.83 -8.91
CA GLY A 252 -24.21 6.62 -8.60
C GLY A 252 -23.45 5.32 -8.87
N ILE A 253 -22.11 5.38 -8.85
CA ILE A 253 -21.25 4.24 -9.19
C ILE A 253 -21.32 3.19 -8.08
N LYS A 254 -21.46 1.93 -8.52
CA LYS A 254 -21.42 0.76 -7.63
C LYS A 254 -20.43 -0.26 -8.17
N PRO A 255 -19.74 -1.01 -7.27
CA PRO A 255 -18.92 -2.14 -7.70
C PRO A 255 -19.79 -3.20 -8.38
N ASP A 256 -19.23 -3.94 -9.33
CA ASP A 256 -19.93 -5.07 -9.94
C ASP A 256 -20.05 -6.23 -8.94
N TYR A 257 -19.06 -6.40 -8.07
CA TYR A 257 -19.06 -7.37 -6.98
C TYR A 257 -18.52 -6.75 -5.69
N THR A 258 -19.07 -7.16 -4.56
CA THR A 258 -18.56 -6.85 -3.22
C THR A 258 -18.22 -8.16 -2.53
N ILE A 259 -17.01 -8.27 -2.01
CA ILE A 259 -16.54 -9.48 -1.32
C ILE A 259 -16.10 -9.17 0.11
N SER A 260 -16.33 -10.12 1.00
CA SER A 260 -15.90 -10.07 2.41
C SER A 260 -14.71 -10.98 2.72
N LYS A 261 -14.28 -11.80 1.74
CA LYS A 261 -13.11 -12.68 1.79
C LYS A 261 -12.50 -12.78 0.40
N PHE A 262 -11.16 -12.79 0.31
CA PHE A 262 -10.47 -12.84 -0.99
C PHE A 262 -10.79 -14.10 -1.80
N SER A 263 -11.07 -15.23 -1.16
CA SER A 263 -11.44 -16.48 -1.84
C SER A 263 -12.69 -16.36 -2.72
N GLN A 264 -13.55 -15.38 -2.48
CA GLN A 264 -14.73 -15.11 -3.32
C GLN A 264 -14.39 -14.55 -4.72
N VAL A 265 -13.11 -14.22 -4.98
CA VAL A 265 -12.61 -13.85 -6.30
C VAL A 265 -12.64 -15.05 -7.28
N LEU A 266 -12.40 -16.27 -6.77
CA LEU A 266 -12.34 -17.48 -7.61
C LEU A 266 -13.57 -17.67 -8.51
N PRO A 267 -14.81 -17.75 -7.96
CA PRO A 267 -15.98 -17.94 -8.81
C PRO A 267 -16.19 -16.76 -9.78
N ILE A 268 -15.81 -15.53 -9.42
CA ILE A 268 -15.98 -14.35 -10.30
C ILE A 268 -15.06 -14.43 -11.51
N VAL A 269 -13.82 -14.92 -11.31
CA VAL A 269 -12.79 -14.97 -12.35
C VAL A 269 -12.89 -16.25 -13.19
N LEU A 270 -13.16 -17.38 -12.55
CA LEU A 270 -13.13 -18.71 -13.19
C LEU A 270 -14.47 -19.16 -13.79
N GLN A 271 -15.59 -18.48 -13.46
CA GLN A 271 -16.89 -18.83 -14.05
C GLN A 271 -16.86 -18.65 -15.57
N ASP A 272 -17.23 -19.71 -16.29
CA ASP A 272 -17.69 -19.59 -17.68
C ASP A 272 -19.08 -18.94 -17.66
N LYS A 273 -19.32 -17.98 -18.56
CA LYS A 273 -20.64 -17.42 -18.76
C LYS A 273 -21.52 -18.42 -19.46
#